data_d64f863a5e405f042c0932f4ccf17f9c
#
_entry.id   d64f863a5e405f042c0932f4ccf17f9c
#
_cell.length_a   1.000
_cell.length_b   1.000
_cell.length_c   1.000
_cell.angle_alpha   90.00
_cell.angle_beta   90.00
_cell.angle_gamma   90.00
#
_symmetry.space_group_name_H-M   'P 1'
#
loop_
_entity.id
_entity.type
_entity.pdbx_description
1 polymer ?
#
loop_
_entity_poly.entity_id
_entity_poly.type
_entity_poly.pdbx_seq_one_letter_code
_entity_poly.pdbx_strand_id
1 'polypeptide(L)'
;MQASAEGITKILFMTYERVGIPVYLVVTCNREYGKFDGGFDTWAYLDDYLLYFPQTEGFLVPDNFDLRYPLITRNLSGHSGLFIEPVKVDNLKTGITWIKQIPALPYTADSDNLDIDVRFDESLENNKVTHKRSFTGYDAASIVPYYQTMSEEQRKKFVDELFRSSIPDLHLDKWSVNTSIESLMPKIEITANYSTNFFVERAGSRI
;
A
#
# COMPACT_ATOMS: atom_id res chain seq x y z
N MET A 1 -21.04 -17.11 -1.67
CA MET A 1 -20.95 -16.81 -3.11
C MET A 1 -19.73 -15.94 -3.29
N GLN A 2 -18.72 -16.41 -3.98
CA GLN A 2 -17.47 -15.65 -4.22
C GLN A 2 -17.60 -15.00 -5.60
N ALA A 3 -17.46 -13.70 -5.69
CA ALA A 3 -17.44 -13.01 -6.98
C ALA A 3 -16.04 -13.15 -7.60
N SER A 4 -15.97 -13.37 -8.92
CA SER A 4 -14.69 -13.33 -9.65
C SER A 4 -14.16 -11.91 -9.78
N ALA A 5 -12.84 -11.74 -9.98
CA ALA A 5 -12.20 -10.45 -10.26
C ALA A 5 -12.89 -9.72 -11.42
N GLU A 6 -13.18 -10.44 -12.52
CA GLU A 6 -13.94 -9.93 -13.65
C GLU A 6 -15.34 -9.45 -13.25
N GLY A 7 -16.06 -10.23 -12.43
CA GLY A 7 -17.40 -9.89 -11.96
C GLY A 7 -17.42 -8.62 -11.12
N ILE A 8 -16.48 -8.45 -10.21
CA ILE A 8 -16.32 -7.24 -9.38
C ILE A 8 -15.98 -6.04 -10.27
N THR A 9 -15.02 -6.20 -11.17
CA THR A 9 -14.61 -5.17 -12.13
C THR A 9 -15.80 -4.67 -12.96
N LYS A 10 -16.59 -5.60 -13.50
CA LYS A 10 -17.79 -5.29 -14.29
C LYS A 10 -18.83 -4.51 -13.50
N ILE A 11 -19.09 -4.92 -12.25
CA ILE A 11 -20.05 -4.23 -11.38
C ILE A 11 -19.59 -2.80 -11.10
N LEU A 12 -18.33 -2.59 -10.72
CA LEU A 12 -17.79 -1.28 -10.44
C LEU A 12 -17.77 -0.39 -11.71
N PHE A 13 -17.31 -0.94 -12.82
CA PHE A 13 -17.32 -0.23 -14.12
C PHE A 13 -18.73 0.27 -14.47
N MET A 14 -19.73 -0.61 -14.44
CA MET A 14 -21.12 -0.24 -14.72
C MET A 14 -21.68 0.77 -13.70
N THR A 15 -21.24 0.70 -12.46
CA THR A 15 -21.66 1.65 -11.42
C THR A 15 -21.12 3.05 -11.72
N TYR A 16 -19.83 3.17 -12.05
CA TYR A 16 -19.23 4.47 -12.41
C TYR A 16 -19.86 5.06 -13.68
N GLU A 17 -20.07 4.23 -14.72
CA GLU A 17 -20.81 4.68 -15.92
C GLU A 17 -22.20 5.23 -15.54
N ARG A 18 -22.92 4.53 -14.68
CA ARG A 18 -24.29 4.89 -14.31
C ARG A 18 -24.38 6.20 -13.52
N VAL A 19 -23.36 6.49 -12.70
CA VAL A 19 -23.30 7.77 -11.94
C VAL A 19 -22.60 8.88 -12.72
N GLY A 20 -22.24 8.63 -13.99
CA GLY A 20 -21.66 9.63 -14.89
C GLY A 20 -20.19 9.94 -14.63
N ILE A 21 -19.46 9.06 -13.97
CA ILE A 21 -18.02 9.18 -13.76
C ILE A 21 -17.30 8.52 -14.93
N PRO A 22 -16.51 9.26 -15.73
CA PRO A 22 -15.73 8.69 -16.82
C PRO A 22 -14.73 7.66 -16.29
N VAL A 23 -14.82 6.46 -16.81
CA VAL A 23 -13.96 5.33 -16.41
C VAL A 23 -13.63 4.46 -17.61
N TYR A 24 -12.38 4.04 -17.75
CA TYR A 24 -11.92 3.13 -18.78
C TYR A 24 -11.52 1.78 -18.13
N LEU A 25 -11.78 0.70 -18.85
CA LEU A 25 -11.24 -0.60 -18.47
C LEU A 25 -9.79 -0.69 -18.95
N VAL A 26 -8.91 -1.19 -18.10
CA VAL A 26 -7.54 -1.54 -18.47
C VAL A 26 -7.35 -3.02 -18.24
N VAL A 27 -6.88 -3.71 -19.28
CA VAL A 27 -6.55 -5.14 -19.23
C VAL A 27 -5.04 -5.26 -19.33
N THR A 28 -4.46 -6.04 -18.43
CA THR A 28 -3.01 -6.20 -18.33
C THR A 28 -2.66 -7.59 -17.82
N CYS A 29 -1.41 -7.83 -17.53
CA CYS A 29 -0.92 -9.04 -16.89
C CYS A 29 0.01 -8.71 -15.74
N ASN A 30 0.12 -9.65 -14.79
CA ASN A 30 1.11 -9.55 -13.73
C ASN A 30 2.53 -9.71 -14.32
N ARG A 31 3.37 -8.68 -14.17
CA ARG A 31 4.75 -8.65 -14.70
C ARG A 31 5.67 -9.73 -14.11
N GLU A 32 5.27 -10.38 -13.02
CA GLU A 32 6.03 -11.50 -12.42
C GLU A 32 5.81 -12.80 -13.19
N TYR A 33 4.67 -12.94 -13.89
CA TYR A 33 4.33 -14.13 -14.66
C TYR A 33 4.46 -13.93 -16.16
N GLY A 34 4.43 -12.69 -16.63
CA GLY A 34 4.50 -12.39 -18.05
C GLY A 34 4.82 -10.94 -18.35
N LYS A 35 5.21 -10.70 -19.59
CA LYS A 35 5.41 -9.35 -20.10
C LYS A 35 4.27 -8.99 -21.03
N PHE A 36 3.65 -7.83 -20.83
CA PHE A 36 2.68 -7.31 -21.78
C PHE A 36 3.38 -7.06 -23.14
N ASP A 37 2.92 -7.76 -24.18
CA ASP A 37 3.41 -7.64 -25.54
C ASP A 37 2.26 -7.19 -26.46
N GLY A 38 2.29 -5.93 -26.89
CA GLY A 38 1.29 -5.36 -27.79
C GLY A 38 1.33 -5.88 -29.22
N GLY A 39 2.37 -6.63 -29.59
CA GLY A 39 2.51 -7.29 -30.90
C GLY A 39 2.03 -8.75 -30.91
N PHE A 40 1.55 -9.26 -29.77
CA PHE A 40 1.12 -10.64 -29.65
C PHE A 40 -0.39 -10.77 -29.59
N ASP A 41 -0.99 -11.39 -30.60
CA ASP A 41 -2.44 -11.46 -30.82
C ASP A 41 -3.18 -12.47 -29.94
N THR A 42 -2.80 -12.61 -28.66
CA THR A 42 -3.55 -13.46 -27.74
C THR A 42 -3.91 -12.72 -26.45
N TRP A 43 -5.07 -13.02 -25.92
CA TRP A 43 -5.61 -12.43 -24.69
C TRP A 43 -5.41 -13.35 -23.49
N ALA A 44 -4.99 -14.59 -23.73
CA ALA A 44 -5.01 -15.65 -22.72
C ALA A 44 -4.11 -15.37 -21.49
N TYR A 45 -3.23 -14.37 -21.56
CA TYR A 45 -2.35 -13.94 -20.47
C TYR A 45 -2.72 -12.57 -19.88
N LEU A 46 -3.78 -11.93 -20.41
CA LEU A 46 -4.30 -10.65 -19.92
C LEU A 46 -5.48 -10.92 -19.01
N ASP A 47 -5.21 -11.32 -17.79
CA ASP A 47 -6.18 -11.75 -16.80
C ASP A 47 -6.32 -10.81 -15.60
N ASP A 48 -5.55 -9.72 -15.59
CA ASP A 48 -5.63 -8.66 -14.58
C ASP A 48 -6.39 -7.44 -15.11
N TYR A 49 -7.24 -6.88 -14.26
CA TYR A 49 -8.15 -5.79 -14.61
C TYR A 49 -7.95 -4.59 -13.69
N LEU A 50 -7.86 -3.39 -14.30
CA LEU A 50 -7.84 -2.11 -13.59
C LEU A 50 -8.95 -1.22 -14.13
N LEU A 51 -9.43 -0.30 -13.30
CA LEU A 51 -10.24 0.83 -13.71
C LEU A 51 -9.38 2.09 -13.74
N TYR A 52 -9.36 2.77 -14.87
CA TYR A 52 -8.63 4.02 -15.06
C TYR A 52 -9.59 5.20 -15.12
N PHE A 53 -9.30 6.24 -14.36
CA PHE A 53 -10.09 7.47 -14.30
C PHE A 53 -9.36 8.59 -15.07
N PRO A 54 -9.79 8.94 -16.28
CA PRO A 54 -9.04 9.86 -17.14
C PRO A 54 -8.96 11.29 -16.61
N GLN A 55 -9.90 11.71 -15.75
CA GLN A 55 -9.92 13.05 -15.17
C GLN A 55 -8.83 13.27 -14.11
N THR A 56 -8.41 12.22 -13.44
CA THR A 56 -7.44 12.27 -12.34
C THR A 56 -6.18 11.47 -12.65
N GLU A 57 -6.14 10.80 -13.80
CA GLU A 57 -5.09 9.87 -14.23
C GLU A 57 -4.80 8.73 -13.23
N GLY A 58 -5.75 8.47 -12.34
CA GLY A 58 -5.64 7.47 -11.29
C GLY A 58 -6.23 6.12 -11.67
N PHE A 59 -5.82 5.10 -10.93
CA PHE A 59 -6.26 3.72 -11.13
C PHE A 59 -6.95 3.17 -9.90
N LEU A 60 -7.78 2.15 -10.10
CA LEU A 60 -8.37 1.34 -9.04
C LEU A 60 -8.17 -0.13 -9.40
N VAL A 61 -7.77 -0.94 -8.41
CA VAL A 61 -7.70 -2.41 -8.51
C VAL A 61 -8.99 -2.99 -7.92
N PRO A 62 -9.93 -3.46 -8.74
CA PRO A 62 -11.27 -3.81 -8.28
C PRO A 62 -11.34 -5.01 -7.34
N ASP A 63 -10.42 -5.94 -7.46
CA ASP A 63 -10.36 -7.21 -6.71
C ASP A 63 -9.44 -7.17 -5.49
N ASN A 64 -8.73 -6.04 -5.27
CA ASN A 64 -7.86 -5.85 -4.12
C ASN A 64 -8.48 -4.87 -3.13
N PHE A 65 -9.06 -5.37 -2.04
CA PHE A 65 -9.76 -4.57 -1.03
C PHE A 65 -8.81 -3.83 -0.08
N ASP A 66 -7.55 -4.23 -0.02
CA ASP A 66 -6.53 -3.59 0.83
C ASP A 66 -5.98 -2.33 0.20
N LEU A 67 -6.02 -2.25 -1.14
CA LEU A 67 -5.57 -1.09 -1.88
C LEU A 67 -6.74 -0.16 -2.20
N ARG A 68 -6.56 1.11 -1.88
CA ARG A 68 -7.50 2.17 -2.22
C ARG A 68 -6.95 3.02 -3.37
N TYR A 69 -7.87 3.59 -4.15
CA TYR A 69 -7.51 4.60 -5.13
C TYR A 69 -6.56 5.65 -4.52
N PRO A 70 -5.49 6.07 -5.20
CA PRO A 70 -5.05 5.69 -6.56
C PRO A 70 -4.02 4.56 -6.61
N LEU A 71 -3.79 3.84 -5.50
CA LEU A 71 -2.80 2.78 -5.44
C LEU A 71 -3.22 1.54 -6.23
N ILE A 72 -2.27 0.98 -6.97
CA ILE A 72 -2.39 -0.31 -7.66
C ILE A 72 -1.33 -1.26 -7.15
N THR A 73 -1.50 -2.56 -7.35
CA THR A 73 -0.50 -3.55 -6.95
C THR A 73 0.83 -3.32 -7.68
N ARG A 74 1.94 -3.55 -6.98
CA ARG A 74 3.30 -3.31 -7.52
C ARG A 74 3.55 -4.12 -8.80
N ASN A 75 2.99 -5.31 -8.89
CA ASN A 75 3.14 -6.22 -10.03
C ASN A 75 2.31 -5.83 -11.26
N LEU A 76 1.33 -4.93 -11.13
CA LEU A 76 0.54 -4.38 -12.25
C LEU A 76 1.01 -2.99 -12.69
N SER A 77 2.02 -2.43 -12.05
CA SER A 77 2.58 -1.11 -12.34
C SER A 77 3.93 -1.19 -13.07
N GLY A 78 4.32 -0.10 -13.75
CA GLY A 78 5.60 0.01 -14.43
C GLY A 78 5.70 -0.76 -15.75
N HIS A 79 4.57 -1.19 -16.32
CA HIS A 79 4.50 -1.83 -17.63
C HIS A 79 3.25 -1.40 -18.41
N SER A 80 3.03 -1.94 -19.61
CA SER A 80 1.91 -1.52 -20.47
C SER A 80 0.61 -2.25 -20.14
N GLY A 81 -0.50 -1.63 -20.47
CA GLY A 81 -1.83 -2.22 -20.47
C GLY A 81 -2.63 -1.80 -21.69
N LEU A 82 -3.64 -2.57 -22.02
CA LEU A 82 -4.63 -2.27 -23.05
C LEU A 82 -5.76 -1.45 -22.41
N PHE A 83 -5.83 -0.17 -22.74
CA PHE A 83 -6.89 0.74 -22.29
C PHE A 83 -8.09 0.64 -23.22
N ILE A 84 -9.28 0.58 -22.67
CA ILE A 84 -10.54 0.41 -23.39
C ILE A 84 -11.49 1.53 -22.95
N GLU A 85 -11.68 2.51 -23.80
CA GLU A 85 -12.67 3.57 -23.62
C GLU A 85 -14.02 3.12 -24.14
N PRO A 86 -15.08 3.13 -23.29
CA PRO A 86 -16.41 2.80 -23.76
C PRO A 86 -16.95 3.90 -24.68
N VAL A 87 -17.39 3.51 -25.85
CA VAL A 87 -18.04 4.42 -26.81
C VAL A 87 -19.38 3.86 -27.26
N LYS A 88 -20.31 4.76 -27.58
CA LYS A 88 -21.59 4.39 -28.13
C LYS A 88 -21.68 4.93 -29.58
N VAL A 89 -21.84 4.01 -30.51
CA VAL A 89 -22.09 4.34 -31.92
C VAL A 89 -23.50 3.88 -32.24
N ASP A 90 -24.41 4.83 -32.43
CA ASP A 90 -25.85 4.60 -32.56
C ASP A 90 -26.41 3.77 -31.37
N ASN A 91 -26.83 2.55 -31.63
CA ASN A 91 -27.34 1.62 -30.61
C ASN A 91 -26.31 0.58 -30.14
N LEU A 92 -25.09 0.63 -30.70
CA LEU A 92 -24.01 -0.31 -30.35
C LEU A 92 -23.10 0.27 -29.26
N LYS A 93 -22.92 -0.43 -28.17
CA LYS A 93 -21.84 -0.16 -27.22
C LYS A 93 -20.60 -0.92 -27.67
N THR A 94 -19.50 -0.21 -27.85
CA THR A 94 -18.20 -0.75 -28.26
C THR A 94 -17.08 -0.06 -27.48
N GLY A 95 -15.81 -0.35 -27.77
CA GLY A 95 -14.66 0.29 -27.14
C GLY A 95 -13.63 0.76 -28.16
N ILE A 96 -13.05 1.91 -27.91
CA ILE A 96 -11.80 2.34 -28.55
C ILE A 96 -10.65 1.87 -27.69
N THR A 97 -9.66 1.23 -28.30
CA THR A 97 -8.55 0.64 -27.57
C THR A 97 -7.22 1.24 -27.96
N TRP A 98 -6.33 1.38 -26.98
CA TRP A 98 -4.92 1.73 -27.20
C TRP A 98 -4.04 1.15 -26.11
N ILE A 99 -2.75 1.01 -26.40
CA ILE A 99 -1.76 0.57 -25.43
C ILE A 99 -1.11 1.80 -24.79
N LYS A 100 -1.08 1.83 -23.46
CA LYS A 100 -0.44 2.90 -22.68
C LYS A 100 0.32 2.29 -21.50
N GLN A 101 1.37 2.99 -21.06
CA GLN A 101 2.11 2.64 -19.86
C GLN A 101 1.24 2.85 -18.60
N ILE A 102 1.19 1.86 -17.74
CA ILE A 102 0.66 1.96 -16.38
C ILE A 102 1.82 2.47 -15.52
N PRO A 103 1.73 3.67 -14.94
CA PRO A 103 2.85 4.26 -14.21
C PRO A 103 3.16 3.47 -12.93
N ALA A 104 4.43 3.39 -12.56
CA ALA A 104 4.82 2.96 -11.24
C ALA A 104 4.65 4.11 -10.24
N LEU A 105 4.36 3.76 -8.98
CA LEU A 105 4.40 4.74 -7.90
C LEU A 105 5.81 5.33 -7.81
N PRO A 106 5.97 6.67 -7.75
CA PRO A 106 7.29 7.26 -7.57
C PRO A 106 7.90 6.80 -6.24
N TYR A 107 9.19 6.49 -6.24
CA TYR A 107 9.89 5.98 -5.04
C TYR A 107 9.77 6.92 -3.83
N THR A 108 9.59 8.22 -4.07
CA THR A 108 9.41 9.24 -3.02
C THR A 108 8.06 9.15 -2.29
N ALA A 109 7.10 8.43 -2.84
CA ALA A 109 5.78 8.24 -2.24
C ALA A 109 5.72 7.01 -1.32
N ASP A 110 6.74 6.15 -1.36
CA ASP A 110 6.86 4.92 -0.57
C ASP A 110 8.07 5.06 0.35
N SER A 111 7.85 5.11 1.66
CA SER A 111 8.93 5.35 2.62
C SER A 111 8.71 4.59 3.93
N ASP A 112 9.82 4.17 4.54
CA ASP A 112 9.95 3.69 5.92
C ASP A 112 11.02 4.54 6.59
N ASN A 113 10.60 5.48 7.44
CA ASN A 113 11.51 6.39 8.14
C ASN A 113 11.56 6.05 9.61
N LEU A 114 12.77 6.03 10.16
CA LEU A 114 13.04 5.84 11.58
C LEU A 114 13.69 7.09 12.15
N ASP A 115 13.21 7.49 13.33
CA ASP A 115 13.79 8.55 14.15
C ASP A 115 13.92 8.02 15.59
N ILE A 116 15.12 7.96 16.11
CA ILE A 116 15.43 7.33 17.39
C ILE A 116 16.23 8.31 18.26
N ASP A 117 15.60 8.80 19.33
CA ASP A 117 16.26 9.61 20.38
C ASP A 117 16.57 8.71 21.56
N VAL A 118 17.84 8.62 21.94
CA VAL A 118 18.33 7.80 23.08
C VAL A 118 18.88 8.72 24.15
N ARG A 119 18.38 8.58 25.38
CA ARG A 119 18.86 9.27 26.57
C ARG A 119 19.46 8.26 27.51
N PHE A 120 20.76 8.34 27.64
CA PHE A 120 21.54 7.48 28.54
C PHE A 120 21.36 7.94 29.97
N ASP A 121 21.12 6.98 30.88
CA ASP A 121 21.18 7.22 32.32
C ASP A 121 22.65 7.12 32.83
N GLU A 122 22.88 7.52 34.07
CA GLU A 122 24.23 7.47 34.68
C GLU A 122 24.77 6.03 34.82
N SER A 123 23.87 5.05 34.99
CA SER A 123 24.23 3.63 35.07
C SER A 123 24.41 2.95 33.74
N LEU A 124 23.84 3.53 32.68
CA LEU A 124 23.76 3.01 31.33
C LEU A 124 22.96 1.68 31.23
N GLU A 125 22.15 1.37 32.24
CA GLU A 125 21.38 0.12 32.31
C GLU A 125 19.91 0.29 31.95
N ASN A 126 19.37 1.53 32.07
CA ASN A 126 17.97 1.85 31.80
C ASN A 126 17.82 3.07 30.90
N ASN A 127 18.43 2.99 29.74
CA ASN A 127 18.39 4.10 28.79
C ASN A 127 17.00 4.32 28.26
N LYS A 128 16.55 5.56 28.23
CA LYS A 128 15.23 5.94 27.74
C LYS A 128 15.30 6.25 26.25
N VAL A 129 14.37 5.66 25.51
CA VAL A 129 14.32 5.80 24.07
C VAL A 129 12.94 6.32 23.65
N THR A 130 12.94 7.32 22.79
CA THR A 130 11.78 7.70 21.99
C THR A 130 12.04 7.25 20.55
N HIS A 131 11.24 6.30 20.08
CA HIS A 131 11.38 5.73 18.76
C HIS A 131 10.13 6.04 17.94
N LYS A 132 10.31 6.76 16.86
CA LYS A 132 9.28 7.11 15.91
C LYS A 132 9.54 6.43 14.58
N ARG A 133 8.55 5.67 14.10
CA ARG A 133 8.60 5.02 12.79
C ARG A 133 7.41 5.44 11.96
N SER A 134 7.64 5.83 10.71
CA SER A 134 6.57 6.24 9.81
C SER A 134 6.67 5.55 8.47
N PHE A 135 5.53 5.03 8.02
CA PHE A 135 5.39 4.40 6.72
C PHE A 135 4.47 5.23 5.84
N THR A 136 4.75 5.24 4.55
CA THR A 136 3.88 5.81 3.51
C THR A 136 3.72 4.81 2.36
N GLY A 137 2.82 5.12 1.41
CA GLY A 137 2.68 4.33 0.19
C GLY A 137 2.21 2.90 0.43
N TYR A 138 2.85 1.93 -0.18
CA TYR A 138 2.48 0.52 -0.12
C TYR A 138 2.62 -0.11 1.26
N ASP A 139 3.65 0.27 2.00
CA ASP A 139 3.87 -0.27 3.34
C ASP A 139 2.77 0.22 4.29
N ALA A 140 2.41 1.50 4.22
CA ALA A 140 1.26 2.01 4.95
C ALA A 140 -0.06 1.39 4.47
N ALA A 141 -0.25 1.19 3.16
CA ALA A 141 -1.46 0.57 2.61
C ALA A 141 -1.67 -0.86 3.12
N SER A 142 -0.61 -1.62 3.35
CA SER A 142 -0.70 -2.97 3.90
C SER A 142 -1.02 -2.97 5.42
N ILE A 143 -0.55 -1.96 6.15
CA ILE A 143 -0.68 -1.90 7.62
C ILE A 143 -1.98 -1.24 8.06
N VAL A 144 -2.35 -0.09 7.46
CA VAL A 144 -3.43 0.76 7.94
C VAL A 144 -4.80 0.07 8.01
N PRO A 145 -5.27 -0.64 6.96
CA PRO A 145 -6.57 -1.32 7.03
C PRO A 145 -6.62 -2.37 8.13
N TYR A 146 -5.52 -3.12 8.27
CA TYR A 146 -5.41 -4.16 9.30
C TYR A 146 -5.37 -3.56 10.70
N TYR A 147 -4.55 -2.52 10.93
CA TYR A 147 -4.48 -1.81 12.21
C TYR A 147 -5.82 -1.26 12.67
N GLN A 148 -6.64 -0.76 11.75
CA GLN A 148 -7.96 -0.20 12.07
C GLN A 148 -8.95 -1.23 12.62
N THR A 149 -8.83 -2.49 12.21
CA THR A 149 -9.70 -3.58 12.67
C THR A 149 -9.24 -4.22 13.98
N MET A 150 -8.02 -3.89 14.45
CA MET A 150 -7.45 -4.46 15.67
C MET A 150 -8.15 -3.96 16.93
N SER A 151 -8.31 -4.85 17.91
CA SER A 151 -8.63 -4.47 19.29
C SER A 151 -7.45 -3.74 19.95
N GLU A 152 -7.69 -3.06 21.07
CA GLU A 152 -6.64 -2.33 21.81
C GLU A 152 -5.49 -3.25 22.24
N GLU A 153 -5.79 -4.47 22.67
CA GLU A 153 -4.81 -5.48 23.03
C GLU A 153 -3.95 -5.90 21.83
N GLN A 154 -4.58 -6.12 20.67
CA GLN A 154 -3.89 -6.44 19.41
C GLN A 154 -3.01 -5.28 18.94
N ARG A 155 -3.47 -4.04 19.07
CA ARG A 155 -2.68 -2.83 18.75
C ARG A 155 -1.43 -2.73 19.61
N LYS A 156 -1.57 -2.95 20.92
CA LYS A 156 -0.43 -2.96 21.83
C LYS A 156 0.58 -4.05 21.45
N LYS A 157 0.10 -5.26 21.17
CA LYS A 157 0.95 -6.37 20.75
C LYS A 157 1.66 -6.08 19.42
N PHE A 158 0.94 -5.51 18.44
CA PHE A 158 1.52 -5.11 17.16
C PHE A 158 2.67 -4.10 17.34
N VAL A 159 2.45 -3.06 18.17
CA VAL A 159 3.50 -2.06 18.46
C VAL A 159 4.69 -2.70 19.20
N ASP A 160 4.45 -3.53 20.21
CA ASP A 160 5.50 -4.23 20.95
C ASP A 160 6.34 -5.13 20.01
N GLU A 161 5.70 -5.93 19.16
CA GLU A 161 6.38 -6.80 18.21
C GLU A 161 7.17 -6.03 17.15
N LEU A 162 6.62 -4.91 16.65
CA LEU A 162 7.28 -4.08 15.65
C LEU A 162 8.64 -3.57 16.14
N PHE A 163 8.72 -3.10 17.37
CA PHE A 163 9.96 -2.56 17.92
C PHE A 163 10.86 -3.64 18.53
N ARG A 164 10.30 -4.68 19.15
CA ARG A 164 11.02 -5.80 19.75
C ARG A 164 11.78 -6.63 18.69
N SER A 165 11.33 -6.65 17.46
CA SER A 165 12.06 -7.31 16.37
C SER A 165 13.46 -6.76 16.17
N SER A 166 13.70 -5.49 16.53
CA SER A 166 15.00 -4.83 16.44
C SER A 166 15.68 -4.65 17.80
N ILE A 167 14.92 -4.63 18.90
CA ILE A 167 15.41 -4.37 20.26
C ILE A 167 14.79 -5.41 21.23
N PRO A 168 15.43 -6.57 21.42
CA PRO A 168 14.84 -7.70 22.12
C PRO A 168 14.52 -7.46 23.61
N ASP A 169 15.30 -6.63 24.31
CA ASP A 169 15.15 -6.30 25.73
C ASP A 169 14.25 -5.08 26.02
N LEU A 170 13.50 -4.65 25.02
CA LEU A 170 12.59 -3.51 25.10
C LEU A 170 11.51 -3.68 26.18
N HIS A 171 11.35 -2.68 27.03
CA HIS A 171 10.24 -2.51 27.96
C HIS A 171 9.40 -1.33 27.53
N LEU A 172 8.24 -1.60 26.88
CA LEU A 172 7.34 -0.59 26.34
C LEU A 172 6.63 0.17 27.46
N ASP A 173 6.92 1.46 27.61
CA ASP A 173 6.31 2.34 28.62
C ASP A 173 5.02 2.98 28.08
N LYS A 174 5.11 3.60 26.92
CA LYS A 174 4.02 4.33 26.26
C LYS A 174 4.14 4.24 24.76
N TRP A 175 2.99 4.25 24.09
CA TRP A 175 2.94 4.28 22.63
C TRP A 175 1.75 5.09 22.13
N SER A 176 1.85 5.52 20.88
CA SER A 176 0.75 6.14 20.12
C SER A 176 0.89 5.82 18.66
N VAL A 177 -0.25 5.74 17.97
CA VAL A 177 -0.30 5.50 16.52
C VAL A 177 -1.25 6.51 15.90
N ASN A 178 -0.76 7.20 14.87
CA ASN A 178 -1.54 8.10 14.03
C ASN A 178 -1.65 7.51 12.63
N THR A 179 -2.87 7.36 12.13
CA THR A 179 -3.14 6.94 10.76
C THR A 179 -3.81 8.05 10.00
N SER A 180 -3.36 8.35 8.79
CA SER A 180 -4.03 9.26 7.87
C SER A 180 -4.60 8.49 6.69
N ILE A 181 -5.94 8.50 6.57
CA ILE A 181 -6.70 7.91 5.45
C ILE A 181 -7.24 9.03 4.55
N GLU A 182 -7.24 10.25 5.03
CA GLU A 182 -7.78 11.42 4.32
C GLU A 182 -6.89 11.84 3.14
N SER A 183 -5.61 11.48 3.16
CA SER A 183 -4.73 11.68 2.01
C SER A 183 -4.92 10.55 0.99
N LEU A 184 -4.78 10.86 -0.29
CA LEU A 184 -4.78 9.87 -1.38
C LEU A 184 -3.70 8.78 -1.18
N MET A 185 -2.66 9.08 -0.40
CA MET A 185 -1.63 8.14 0.01
C MET A 185 -1.77 7.82 1.50
N PRO A 186 -1.92 6.55 1.86
CA PRO A 186 -1.97 6.15 3.25
C PRO A 186 -0.66 6.46 3.97
N LYS A 187 -0.80 6.85 5.23
CA LYS A 187 0.33 7.09 6.14
C LYS A 187 -0.01 6.50 7.52
N ILE A 188 0.98 5.88 8.14
CA ILE A 188 0.93 5.49 9.55
C ILE A 188 2.21 5.96 10.23
N GLU A 189 2.05 6.55 11.40
CA GLU A 189 3.14 7.01 12.25
C GLU A 189 2.97 6.38 13.63
N ILE A 190 4.00 5.68 14.08
CA ILE A 190 4.02 4.94 15.33
C ILE A 190 5.12 5.53 16.19
N THR A 191 4.76 5.99 17.39
CA THR A 191 5.72 6.48 18.39
C THR A 191 5.69 5.55 19.59
N ALA A 192 6.85 5.06 20.00
CA ALA A 192 7.01 4.25 21.20
C ALA A 192 8.05 4.90 22.12
N ASN A 193 7.74 4.95 23.42
CA ASN A 193 8.69 5.28 24.46
C ASN A 193 8.96 3.99 25.26
N TYR A 194 10.21 3.65 25.43
CA TYR A 194 10.62 2.45 26.11
C TYR A 194 11.98 2.60 26.81
N SER A 195 12.32 1.65 27.66
CA SER A 195 13.64 1.53 28.24
C SER A 195 14.36 0.28 27.73
N THR A 196 15.67 0.37 27.55
CA THR A 196 16.52 -0.70 27.05
C THR A 196 17.98 -0.45 27.42
N ASN A 197 18.79 -1.51 27.48
CA ASN A 197 20.26 -1.43 27.53
C ASN A 197 20.92 -1.80 26.18
N PHE A 198 20.13 -2.08 25.15
CA PHE A 198 20.58 -2.57 23.85
C PHE A 198 21.66 -1.69 23.19
N PHE A 199 21.63 -0.37 23.41
CA PHE A 199 22.56 0.57 22.79
C PHE A 199 23.89 0.71 23.55
N VAL A 200 24.13 -0.09 24.60
CA VAL A 200 25.34 -0.03 25.41
C VAL A 200 26.03 -1.38 25.43
N GLU A 201 27.27 -1.40 25.04
CA GLU A 201 28.14 -2.58 25.13
C GLU A 201 29.29 -2.30 26.12
N ARG A 202 29.45 -3.18 27.09
CA ARG A 202 30.52 -3.05 28.11
C ARG A 202 31.68 -3.96 27.80
N ALA A 203 32.87 -3.39 27.68
CA ALA A 203 34.12 -4.14 27.55
C ALA A 203 34.94 -4.04 28.84
N GLY A 204 34.69 -4.94 29.79
CA GLY A 204 35.34 -4.90 31.10
C GLY A 204 34.88 -3.70 31.94
N SER A 205 35.84 -2.90 32.43
CA SER A 205 35.57 -1.64 33.14
C SER A 205 35.37 -0.41 32.23
N ARG A 206 35.36 -0.61 30.91
CA ARG A 206 35.14 0.45 29.90
C ARG A 206 33.77 0.26 29.27
N ILE A 207 33.20 1.39 28.85
CA ILE A 207 31.95 1.47 28.07
C ILE A 207 32.32 1.80 26.67
#